data_129891ed68defed88e4f6097697294bb
#
_entry.id   129891ed68defed88e4f6097697294bb
#
_cell.length_a   1.000
_cell.length_b   1.000
_cell.length_c   1.000
_cell.angle_alpha   90.00
_cell.angle_beta   90.00
_cell.angle_gamma   90.00
#
_symmetry.space_group_name_H-M   'P 1'
#
loop_
_entity.id
_entity.type
_entity.pdbx_description
1 polymer ?
#
loop_
_entity_poly.entity_id
_entity_poly.type
_entity_poly.pdbx_seq_one_letter_code
_entity_poly.pdbx_strand_id
1 'polypeptide(L)'
;ALNAPCCTRVIATGCSATIQGEVLSGLDKRVIVEPDKAHIADLISSLADTQTISTQKGSVSLPKNLIRARVNLKISDGCENFCSYCIVPHARGPMRSIPAKDLLKQASDLVEDGVKEIVLTGINIGTYRDGDLDLASLIERLSNESGIHRIRISSIEPPSFGSEMIIMLRNSPVLCEHFHIPLQSGSNKVLGEMNRHYRADQYRELITQIRQVAPDCAIHSDIIVGYPTETEDDFEETLALADELMFAGMHLFKFSSRPQTAAGSLTPLRPEVLDERFARLQEVSKRHARTYREKRLSAQKPLELLVESIKANSVVATSREHIRISWEVGDPAFPNVAVGDIVEYRERERL
;
A
#
# COMPACT_ATOMS: atom_id res chain seq x y z
N ALA A 1 0.96 3.30 27.19
CA ALA A 1 2.27 2.87 27.68
C ALA A 1 2.58 3.50 29.05
N LEU A 2 2.54 4.81 29.22
CA LEU A 2 2.86 5.49 30.49
C LEU A 2 2.00 5.06 31.68
N ASN A 3 0.78 4.60 31.44
CA ASN A 3 -0.16 4.13 32.47
C ASN A 3 -0.04 2.63 32.75
N ALA A 4 0.88 1.92 32.09
CA ALA A 4 1.07 0.50 32.35
C ALA A 4 1.71 0.28 33.75
N PRO A 5 1.22 -0.68 34.55
CA PRO A 5 1.85 -1.05 35.81
C PRO A 5 3.34 -1.40 35.59
N CYS A 6 4.21 -0.95 36.47
CA CYS A 6 5.65 -1.21 36.41
C CYS A 6 6.38 -0.62 35.19
N CYS A 7 5.77 0.33 34.46
CA CYS A 7 6.46 1.03 33.35
C CYS A 7 7.54 1.95 33.89
N THR A 8 8.81 1.58 33.72
CA THR A 8 9.98 2.38 34.14
C THR A 8 10.50 3.27 33.03
N ARG A 9 10.35 2.87 31.77
CA ARG A 9 10.78 3.60 30.58
C ARG A 9 9.82 3.39 29.43
N VAL A 10 9.66 4.40 28.58
CA VAL A 10 8.91 4.36 27.31
C VAL A 10 9.82 4.86 26.22
N ILE A 11 10.08 4.05 25.21
CA ILE A 11 10.85 4.46 24.04
C ILE A 11 9.86 4.86 22.94
N ALA A 12 9.90 6.13 22.54
CA ALA A 12 9.18 6.66 21.40
C ALA A 12 10.09 6.61 20.15
N THR A 13 9.63 5.98 19.08
CA THR A 13 10.44 5.80 17.86
C THR A 13 9.62 5.98 16.58
N GLY A 14 10.31 6.08 15.45
CA GLY A 14 9.71 6.21 14.10
C GLY A 14 9.21 7.62 13.82
N CYS A 15 8.30 7.78 12.84
CA CYS A 15 7.93 9.08 12.30
C CYS A 15 7.44 10.09 13.34
N SER A 16 6.67 9.65 14.34
CA SER A 16 6.22 10.54 15.41
C SER A 16 7.39 11.06 16.26
N ALA A 17 8.38 10.21 16.53
CA ALA A 17 9.59 10.61 17.25
C ALA A 17 10.43 11.61 16.44
N THR A 18 10.51 11.42 15.12
CA THR A 18 11.21 12.35 14.22
C THR A 18 10.55 13.72 14.17
N ILE A 19 9.21 13.76 14.13
CA ILE A 19 8.45 15.01 13.89
C ILE A 19 8.15 15.76 15.19
N GLN A 20 7.87 15.04 16.27
CA GLN A 20 7.37 15.58 17.55
C GLN A 20 8.26 15.16 18.73
N GLY A 21 9.55 14.94 18.51
CA GLY A 21 10.46 14.44 19.54
C GLY A 21 10.46 15.28 20.82
N GLU A 22 10.51 16.60 20.70
CA GLU A 22 10.47 17.53 21.84
C GLU A 22 9.14 17.41 22.62
N VAL A 23 8.01 17.34 21.92
CA VAL A 23 6.70 17.18 22.56
C VAL A 23 6.62 15.84 23.29
N LEU A 24 7.10 14.76 22.66
CA LEU A 24 7.09 13.42 23.24
C LEU A 24 8.00 13.33 24.47
N SER A 25 9.19 13.91 24.42
CA SER A 25 10.11 13.93 25.56
C SER A 25 9.57 14.76 26.74
N GLY A 26 8.78 15.79 26.45
CA GLY A 26 8.12 16.63 27.46
C GLY A 26 6.92 16.00 28.16
N LEU A 27 6.38 14.88 27.67
CA LEU A 27 5.19 14.24 28.24
C LEU A 27 5.44 13.62 29.62
N ASP A 28 6.58 12.98 29.79
CA ASP A 28 6.98 12.33 31.06
C ASP A 28 8.50 12.05 31.02
N LYS A 29 9.17 12.19 32.17
CA LYS A 29 10.61 11.93 32.33
C LYS A 29 11.05 10.50 32.00
N ARG A 30 10.11 9.58 31.90
CA ARG A 30 10.34 8.18 31.50
C ARG A 30 10.39 8.02 29.97
N VAL A 31 10.00 9.02 29.19
CA VAL A 31 9.99 8.94 27.73
C VAL A 31 11.39 9.22 27.20
N ILE A 32 11.91 8.29 26.43
CA ILE A 32 13.16 8.40 25.66
C ILE A 32 12.75 8.46 24.20
N VAL A 33 13.20 9.47 23.48
CA VAL A 33 12.91 9.65 22.05
C VAL A 33 14.11 9.15 21.25
N GLU A 34 13.90 8.09 20.46
CA GLU A 34 14.88 7.54 19.52
C GLU A 34 14.23 7.39 18.14
N PRO A 35 14.40 8.38 17.25
CA PRO A 35 13.82 8.33 15.91
C PRO A 35 14.37 7.20 15.04
N ASP A 36 15.65 6.86 15.19
CA ASP A 36 16.28 5.81 14.39
C ASP A 36 16.03 4.42 14.99
N LYS A 37 15.30 3.63 14.23
CA LYS A 37 14.97 2.25 14.63
C LYS A 37 16.21 1.33 14.71
N ALA A 38 17.29 1.67 14.01
CA ALA A 38 18.52 0.86 14.05
C ALA A 38 19.17 0.92 15.45
N HIS A 39 19.00 2.02 16.17
CA HIS A 39 19.57 2.19 17.52
C HIS A 39 18.71 1.61 18.65
N ILE A 40 17.47 1.15 18.37
CA ILE A 40 16.54 0.68 19.41
C ILE A 40 17.09 -0.54 20.17
N ALA A 41 17.73 -1.48 19.47
CA ALA A 41 18.28 -2.68 20.11
C ALA A 41 19.40 -2.33 21.09
N ASP A 42 20.30 -1.44 20.68
CA ASP A 42 21.41 -0.98 21.53
C ASP A 42 20.90 -0.15 22.72
N LEU A 43 19.89 0.70 22.48
CA LEU A 43 19.22 1.47 23.52
C LEU A 43 18.53 0.55 24.56
N ILE A 44 17.79 -0.46 24.13
CA ILE A 44 17.17 -1.43 25.04
C ILE A 44 18.25 -2.16 25.83
N SER A 45 19.34 -2.59 25.19
CA SER A 45 20.44 -3.27 25.86
C SER A 45 21.13 -2.38 26.89
N SER A 46 21.27 -1.07 26.63
CA SER A 46 21.86 -0.11 27.57
C SER A 46 20.95 0.23 28.76
N LEU A 47 19.63 0.09 28.59
CA LEU A 47 18.61 0.36 29.63
C LEU A 47 18.27 -0.86 30.47
N ALA A 48 18.58 -2.04 30.00
CA ALA A 48 18.43 -3.29 30.76
C ALA A 48 19.60 -3.39 31.77
N ASP A 49 19.29 -3.27 33.05
CA ASP A 49 20.26 -3.62 34.09
C ASP A 49 20.76 -5.05 33.84
N THR A 50 22.07 -5.24 33.93
CA THR A 50 22.90 -6.34 33.45
C THR A 50 22.57 -7.72 34.08
N GLN A 51 21.34 -8.19 34.02
CA GLN A 51 21.02 -9.59 34.30
C GLN A 51 20.04 -10.11 33.25
N THR A 52 20.60 -10.91 32.31
CA THR A 52 19.90 -11.88 31.46
C THR A 52 19.09 -11.34 30.27
N ILE A 53 19.74 -10.73 29.29
CA ILE A 53 19.32 -10.91 27.91
C ILE A 53 20.57 -11.35 27.12
N SER A 54 20.75 -12.62 26.88
CA SER A 54 21.67 -13.10 25.86
C SER A 54 21.09 -12.71 24.50
N THR A 55 21.59 -11.62 23.94
CA THR A 55 21.36 -11.28 22.54
C THR A 55 22.11 -12.31 21.69
N GLN A 56 21.51 -13.46 21.47
CA GLN A 56 21.88 -14.21 20.29
C GLN A 56 21.54 -13.32 19.07
N LYS A 57 22.55 -12.88 18.37
CA LYS A 57 22.44 -12.44 16.96
C LYS A 57 21.99 -13.66 16.12
N GLY A 58 20.80 -14.11 16.37
CA GLY A 58 20.10 -15.07 15.55
C GLY A 58 19.25 -14.28 14.57
N SER A 59 19.41 -14.50 13.28
CA SER A 59 18.33 -14.27 12.34
C SER A 59 17.06 -14.79 13.03
N VAL A 60 16.07 -13.91 13.19
CA VAL A 60 14.75 -14.35 13.65
C VAL A 60 14.18 -15.16 12.51
N SER A 61 14.52 -16.42 12.46
CA SER A 61 13.78 -17.38 11.66
C SER A 61 12.37 -17.41 12.24
N LEU A 62 11.41 -16.87 11.50
CA LEU A 62 10.01 -17.04 11.87
C LEU A 62 9.76 -18.54 12.10
N PRO A 63 9.02 -18.93 13.14
CA PRO A 63 8.69 -20.33 13.34
C PRO A 63 8.13 -20.87 12.03
N LYS A 64 8.65 -22.00 11.54
CA LYS A 64 8.22 -22.66 10.30
C LYS A 64 6.71 -22.94 10.21
N ASN A 65 5.98 -22.74 11.32
CA ASN A 65 4.53 -22.89 11.40
C ASN A 65 3.71 -21.63 11.05
N LEU A 66 4.37 -20.51 10.71
CA LEU A 66 3.71 -19.30 10.19
C LEU A 66 4.02 -19.17 8.68
N ILE A 67 3.55 -20.14 7.89
CA ILE A 67 3.59 -20.04 6.44
C ILE A 67 2.75 -18.81 6.07
N ARG A 68 3.42 -17.75 5.60
CA ARG A 68 2.74 -16.59 5.03
C ARG A 68 2.71 -16.78 3.53
N ALA A 69 1.51 -16.94 2.99
CA ALA A 69 1.32 -17.04 1.54
C ALA A 69 1.79 -15.79 0.80
N ARG A 70 1.68 -14.61 1.46
CA ARG A 70 2.02 -13.29 0.94
C ARG A 70 2.88 -12.50 1.92
N VAL A 71 3.94 -11.84 1.42
CA VAL A 71 4.88 -11.05 2.23
C VAL A 71 5.18 -9.71 1.55
N ASN A 72 5.28 -8.66 2.35
CA ASN A 72 5.74 -7.35 1.87
C ASN A 72 7.26 -7.33 1.75
N LEU A 73 7.75 -7.00 0.55
CA LEU A 73 9.16 -6.75 0.28
C LEU A 73 9.35 -5.23 0.14
N LYS A 74 10.01 -4.63 1.11
CA LYS A 74 10.31 -3.19 1.06
C LYS A 74 11.45 -2.96 0.09
N ILE A 75 11.21 -2.17 -0.96
CA ILE A 75 12.21 -1.86 -2.00
C ILE A 75 12.81 -0.46 -1.87
N SER A 76 12.10 0.45 -1.20
CA SER A 76 12.54 1.84 -1.02
C SER A 76 11.97 2.47 0.23
N ASP A 77 12.57 3.59 0.66
CA ASP A 77 12.07 4.47 1.73
C ASP A 77 12.36 5.94 1.39
N GLY A 78 11.61 6.87 2.02
CA GLY A 78 11.72 8.29 1.77
C GLY A 78 10.97 8.76 0.51
N CYS A 79 10.84 10.08 0.35
CA CYS A 79 10.14 10.70 -0.78
C CYS A 79 10.56 12.17 -0.94
N GLU A 80 10.71 12.62 -2.19
CA GLU A 80 11.10 14.00 -2.52
C GLU A 80 10.02 14.74 -3.34
N ASN A 81 8.78 14.24 -3.35
CA ASN A 81 7.69 14.91 -4.07
C ASN A 81 7.21 16.20 -3.38
N PHE A 82 7.44 16.34 -2.07
CA PHE A 82 7.03 17.51 -1.27
C PHE A 82 5.58 17.94 -1.54
N CYS A 83 4.66 16.97 -1.64
CA CYS A 83 3.24 17.29 -1.73
C CYS A 83 2.84 18.17 -0.55
N SER A 84 2.08 19.23 -0.79
CA SER A 84 1.81 20.30 0.18
C SER A 84 1.14 19.85 1.48
N TYR A 85 0.47 18.71 1.48
CA TYR A 85 -0.22 18.11 2.63
C TYR A 85 0.60 17.01 3.33
N CYS A 86 1.73 16.59 2.74
CA CYS A 86 2.41 15.36 3.14
C CYS A 86 3.60 15.61 4.05
N ILE A 87 3.59 14.99 5.23
CA ILE A 87 4.69 15.09 6.21
C ILE A 87 5.84 14.10 5.93
N VAL A 88 5.66 13.18 5.00
CA VAL A 88 6.61 12.07 4.76
C VAL A 88 8.03 12.55 4.41
N PRO A 89 8.28 13.55 3.57
CA PRO A 89 9.63 14.05 3.32
C PRO A 89 10.37 14.45 4.60
N HIS A 90 9.68 15.09 5.53
CA HIS A 90 10.25 15.49 6.82
C HIS A 90 10.46 14.29 7.76
N ALA A 91 9.58 13.29 7.69
CA ALA A 91 9.61 12.14 8.59
C ALA A 91 10.56 11.02 8.16
N ARG A 92 10.76 10.86 6.84
CA ARG A 92 11.52 9.75 6.26
C ARG A 92 12.77 10.19 5.50
N GLY A 93 12.87 11.50 5.21
CA GLY A 93 13.98 12.07 4.44
C GLY A 93 13.92 11.72 2.96
N PRO A 94 15.06 11.91 2.25
CA PRO A 94 15.15 11.68 0.82
C PRO A 94 14.93 10.22 0.45
N MET A 95 14.59 10.00 -0.82
CA MET A 95 14.38 8.67 -1.39
C MET A 95 15.67 7.83 -1.33
N ARG A 96 15.53 6.58 -0.87
CA ARG A 96 16.61 5.59 -0.82
C ARG A 96 16.08 4.25 -1.31
N SER A 97 16.71 3.69 -2.32
CA SER A 97 16.43 2.33 -2.83
C SER A 97 17.26 1.28 -2.08
N ILE A 98 16.69 0.09 -1.93
CA ILE A 98 17.43 -1.09 -1.51
C ILE A 98 18.09 -1.70 -2.75
N PRO A 99 19.37 -2.09 -2.71
CA PRO A 99 20.06 -2.67 -3.87
C PRO A 99 19.32 -3.89 -4.46
N ALA A 100 19.20 -3.96 -5.77
CA ALA A 100 18.50 -5.04 -6.47
C ALA A 100 19.03 -6.43 -6.10
N LYS A 101 20.35 -6.55 -5.93
CA LYS A 101 20.99 -7.81 -5.49
C LYS A 101 20.44 -8.30 -4.16
N ASP A 102 20.23 -7.40 -3.20
CA ASP A 102 19.73 -7.76 -1.88
C ASP A 102 18.25 -8.12 -1.94
N LEU A 103 17.48 -7.44 -2.80
CA LEU A 103 16.07 -7.71 -3.04
C LEU A 103 15.87 -9.08 -3.72
N LEU A 104 16.69 -9.42 -4.70
CA LEU A 104 16.66 -10.71 -5.38
C LEU A 104 16.95 -11.84 -4.38
N LYS A 105 17.98 -11.66 -3.55
CA LYS A 105 18.29 -12.64 -2.51
C LYS A 105 17.13 -12.80 -1.53
N GLN A 106 16.57 -11.72 -1.02
CA GLN A 106 15.42 -11.77 -0.11
C GLN A 106 14.21 -12.45 -0.77
N ALA A 107 13.94 -12.16 -2.06
CA ALA A 107 12.85 -12.77 -2.79
C ALA A 107 13.06 -14.29 -2.95
N SER A 108 14.29 -14.75 -3.28
CA SER A 108 14.60 -16.18 -3.37
C SER A 108 14.47 -16.88 -2.01
N ASP A 109 14.98 -16.27 -0.93
CA ASP A 109 14.86 -16.81 0.42
C ASP A 109 13.36 -16.97 0.81
N LEU A 110 12.51 -15.99 0.46
CA LEU A 110 11.06 -16.05 0.69
C LEU A 110 10.37 -17.16 -0.12
N VAL A 111 10.78 -17.37 -1.37
CA VAL A 111 10.26 -18.45 -2.22
C VAL A 111 10.63 -19.83 -1.66
N GLU A 112 11.88 -20.00 -1.19
CA GLU A 112 12.32 -21.22 -0.49
C GLU A 112 11.50 -21.50 0.79
N ASP A 113 11.09 -20.43 1.50
CA ASP A 113 10.18 -20.51 2.66
C ASP A 113 8.71 -20.77 2.27
N GLY A 114 8.38 -20.91 0.98
CA GLY A 114 7.05 -21.25 0.46
C GLY A 114 6.14 -20.05 0.16
N VAL A 115 6.65 -18.82 0.20
CA VAL A 115 5.89 -17.61 -0.17
C VAL A 115 5.53 -17.65 -1.65
N LYS A 116 4.26 -17.36 -1.97
CA LYS A 116 3.74 -17.35 -3.35
C LYS A 116 3.55 -15.96 -3.92
N GLU A 117 3.30 -14.96 -3.08
CA GLU A 117 3.10 -13.58 -3.51
C GLU A 117 4.01 -12.63 -2.74
N ILE A 118 4.78 -11.82 -3.47
CA ILE A 118 5.53 -10.68 -2.92
C ILE A 118 4.79 -9.39 -3.26
N VAL A 119 4.58 -8.56 -2.24
CA VAL A 119 4.05 -7.19 -2.44
C VAL A 119 5.22 -6.22 -2.34
N LEU A 120 5.57 -5.58 -3.46
CA LEU A 120 6.60 -4.53 -3.47
C LEU A 120 6.07 -3.29 -2.74
N THR A 121 6.77 -2.89 -1.69
CA THR A 121 6.33 -1.77 -0.83
C THR A 121 7.42 -0.72 -0.67
N GLY A 122 7.00 0.48 -0.38
CA GLY A 122 7.84 1.65 -0.14
C GLY A 122 6.99 2.88 0.05
N ILE A 123 7.63 4.04 0.15
CA ILE A 123 6.92 5.32 0.23
C ILE A 123 6.56 5.81 -1.18
N ASN A 124 7.54 5.81 -2.09
CA ASN A 124 7.34 6.14 -3.51
C ASN A 124 8.13 5.14 -4.34
N ILE A 125 7.53 3.97 -4.55
CA ILE A 125 8.22 2.86 -5.22
C ILE A 125 8.49 3.12 -6.70
N GLY A 126 7.68 3.97 -7.34
CA GLY A 126 7.84 4.31 -8.75
C GLY A 126 9.14 5.06 -9.07
N THR A 127 9.77 5.67 -8.05
CA THR A 127 11.08 6.32 -8.20
C THR A 127 12.26 5.42 -7.84
N TYR A 128 12.03 4.10 -7.69
CA TYR A 128 13.10 3.14 -7.44
C TYR A 128 14.23 3.27 -8.46
N ARG A 129 15.48 3.30 -7.97
CA ARG A 129 16.70 3.29 -8.79
C ARG A 129 17.81 2.54 -8.08
N ASP A 130 18.53 1.70 -8.84
CA ASP A 130 19.79 1.05 -8.45
C ASP A 130 20.72 1.06 -9.64
N GLY A 131 21.59 2.07 -9.74
CA GLY A 131 22.29 2.39 -10.97
C GLY A 131 21.31 2.71 -12.10
N ASP A 132 21.40 2.00 -13.22
CA ASP A 132 20.52 2.13 -14.37
C ASP A 132 19.19 1.36 -14.23
N LEU A 133 19.06 0.53 -13.18
CA LEU A 133 17.84 -0.25 -12.95
C LEU A 133 16.75 0.62 -12.36
N ASP A 134 15.56 0.59 -12.97
CA ASP A 134 14.33 1.19 -12.49
C ASP A 134 13.35 0.14 -11.92
N LEU A 135 12.15 0.56 -11.56
CA LEU A 135 11.13 -0.33 -11.00
C LEU A 135 10.74 -1.45 -12.00
N ALA A 136 10.59 -1.12 -13.29
CA ALA A 136 10.21 -2.09 -14.30
C ALA A 136 11.29 -3.16 -14.47
N SER A 137 12.54 -2.74 -14.59
CA SER A 137 13.70 -3.63 -14.66
C SER A 137 13.85 -4.50 -13.40
N LEU A 138 13.57 -3.93 -12.21
CA LEU A 138 13.57 -4.71 -10.97
C LEU A 138 12.50 -5.80 -10.98
N ILE A 139 11.26 -5.46 -11.40
CA ILE A 139 10.16 -6.44 -11.49
C ILE A 139 10.50 -7.54 -12.49
N GLU A 140 11.06 -7.20 -13.64
CA GLU A 140 11.51 -8.17 -14.65
C GLU A 140 12.55 -9.14 -14.07
N ARG A 141 13.54 -8.63 -13.37
CA ARG A 141 14.56 -9.46 -12.73
C ARG A 141 13.98 -10.35 -11.63
N LEU A 142 13.12 -9.80 -10.76
CA LEU A 142 12.42 -10.59 -9.74
C LEU A 142 11.60 -11.72 -10.37
N SER A 143 10.90 -11.42 -11.49
CA SER A 143 10.10 -12.41 -12.22
C SER A 143 10.95 -13.56 -12.78
N ASN A 144 12.13 -13.26 -13.29
CA ASN A 144 12.96 -14.22 -13.98
C ASN A 144 13.92 -14.98 -13.05
N GLU A 145 14.40 -14.33 -11.97
CA GLU A 145 15.50 -14.82 -11.15
C GLU A 145 15.07 -15.40 -9.79
N SER A 146 13.89 -15.00 -9.23
CA SER A 146 13.51 -15.39 -7.88
C SER A 146 12.64 -16.65 -7.78
N GLY A 147 11.97 -17.04 -8.88
CA GLY A 147 10.98 -18.13 -8.87
C GLY A 147 9.64 -17.77 -8.22
N ILE A 148 9.40 -16.50 -7.91
CA ILE A 148 8.15 -16.04 -7.31
C ILE A 148 6.95 -16.24 -8.26
N HIS A 149 5.82 -16.68 -7.71
CA HIS A 149 4.60 -16.92 -8.51
C HIS A 149 3.82 -15.65 -8.80
N ARG A 150 3.77 -14.68 -7.85
CA ARG A 150 3.06 -13.41 -8.00
C ARG A 150 3.86 -12.24 -7.46
N ILE A 151 3.84 -11.14 -8.20
CA ILE A 151 4.34 -9.83 -7.75
C ILE A 151 3.16 -8.85 -7.77
N ARG A 152 2.92 -8.20 -6.64
CA ARG A 152 1.95 -7.12 -6.51
C ARG A 152 2.66 -5.81 -6.20
N ILE A 153 2.17 -4.72 -6.77
CA ILE A 153 2.64 -3.36 -6.49
C ILE A 153 1.70 -2.74 -5.46
N SER A 154 2.26 -2.14 -4.39
CA SER A 154 1.45 -1.50 -3.35
C SER A 154 0.80 -0.21 -3.84
N SER A 155 1.59 0.83 -4.07
CA SER A 155 1.11 2.12 -4.58
C SER A 155 2.16 2.70 -5.52
N ILE A 156 1.72 3.21 -6.66
CA ILE A 156 2.59 3.82 -7.67
C ILE A 156 2.00 5.17 -8.10
N GLU A 157 2.83 6.21 -8.09
CA GLU A 157 2.44 7.54 -8.54
C GLU A 157 2.17 7.56 -10.05
N PRO A 158 1.15 8.31 -10.53
CA PRO A 158 0.80 8.35 -11.94
C PRO A 158 1.98 8.65 -12.88
N PRO A 159 2.87 9.62 -12.61
CA PRO A 159 4.03 9.89 -13.48
C PRO A 159 5.05 8.76 -13.56
N SER A 160 5.03 7.85 -12.60
CA SER A 160 5.95 6.69 -12.57
C SER A 160 5.39 5.45 -13.26
N PHE A 161 4.15 5.50 -13.73
CA PHE A 161 3.53 4.41 -14.47
C PHE A 161 3.75 4.62 -15.97
N GLY A 162 4.99 4.40 -16.41
CA GLY A 162 5.41 4.63 -17.81
C GLY A 162 5.04 3.50 -18.78
N SER A 163 5.48 3.66 -20.03
CA SER A 163 5.27 2.70 -21.12
C SER A 163 5.78 1.30 -20.78
N GLU A 164 6.93 1.21 -20.10
CA GLU A 164 7.54 -0.06 -19.68
C GLU A 164 6.63 -0.84 -18.73
N MET A 165 5.96 -0.15 -17.80
CA MET A 165 4.98 -0.75 -16.90
C MET A 165 3.73 -1.25 -17.64
N ILE A 166 3.27 -0.52 -18.65
CA ILE A 166 2.15 -0.93 -19.53
C ILE A 166 2.53 -2.21 -20.31
N ILE A 167 3.73 -2.23 -20.89
CA ILE A 167 4.24 -3.41 -21.62
C ILE A 167 4.38 -4.60 -20.67
N MET A 168 4.90 -4.37 -19.47
CA MET A 168 5.06 -5.42 -18.46
C MET A 168 3.70 -5.97 -18.00
N LEU A 169 2.72 -5.11 -17.76
CA LEU A 169 1.35 -5.53 -17.41
C LEU A 169 0.74 -6.45 -18.46
N ARG A 170 1.03 -6.18 -19.73
CA ARG A 170 0.56 -7.00 -20.85
C ARG A 170 1.24 -8.37 -20.93
N ASN A 171 2.54 -8.43 -20.61
CA ASN A 171 3.39 -9.56 -20.98
C ASN A 171 3.83 -10.41 -19.77
N SER A 172 3.82 -9.87 -18.56
CA SER A 172 4.29 -10.58 -17.37
C SER A 172 3.26 -11.55 -16.79
N PRO A 173 3.55 -12.84 -16.70
CA PRO A 173 2.64 -13.79 -16.07
C PRO A 173 2.59 -13.66 -14.54
N VAL A 174 3.58 -13.01 -13.92
CA VAL A 174 3.70 -12.91 -12.46
C VAL A 174 3.16 -11.60 -11.90
N LEU A 175 3.12 -10.52 -12.69
CA LEU A 175 2.58 -9.23 -12.24
C LEU A 175 1.07 -9.31 -12.06
N CYS A 176 0.57 -8.99 -10.86
CA CYS A 176 -0.85 -8.99 -10.55
C CYS A 176 -1.58 -7.85 -11.29
N GLU A 177 -2.75 -8.14 -11.83
CA GLU A 177 -3.63 -7.15 -12.47
C GLU A 177 -4.37 -6.29 -11.42
N HIS A 178 -3.59 -5.67 -10.55
CA HIS A 178 -4.07 -4.77 -9.50
C HIS A 178 -3.07 -3.66 -9.27
N PHE A 179 -3.53 -2.41 -9.36
CA PHE A 179 -2.72 -1.24 -9.07
C PHE A 179 -3.45 -0.27 -8.16
N HIS A 180 -2.68 0.30 -7.23
CA HIS A 180 -3.10 1.44 -6.46
C HIS A 180 -2.40 2.68 -7.02
N ILE A 181 -3.17 3.55 -7.68
CA ILE A 181 -2.69 4.75 -8.36
C ILE A 181 -3.43 5.96 -7.76
N PRO A 182 -2.77 6.74 -6.87
CA PRO A 182 -3.43 7.85 -6.17
C PRO A 182 -3.84 8.98 -7.13
N LEU A 183 -5.13 9.31 -7.18
CA LEU A 183 -5.65 10.47 -7.91
C LEU A 183 -5.52 11.76 -7.09
N GLN A 184 -5.77 11.68 -5.80
CA GLN A 184 -5.83 12.76 -4.82
C GLN A 184 -6.97 13.77 -5.04
N SER A 185 -7.11 14.34 -6.24
CA SER A 185 -8.21 15.24 -6.67
C SER A 185 -8.43 15.14 -8.17
N GLY A 186 -9.63 15.37 -8.64
CA GLY A 186 -9.98 15.51 -10.06
C GLY A 186 -9.83 16.93 -10.59
N SER A 187 -9.64 17.93 -9.73
CA SER A 187 -9.42 19.32 -10.13
C SER A 187 -7.95 19.61 -10.39
N ASN A 188 -7.64 20.12 -11.58
CA ASN A 188 -6.28 20.54 -11.93
C ASN A 188 -5.76 21.67 -11.05
N LYS A 189 -6.63 22.57 -10.59
CA LYS A 189 -6.27 23.62 -9.64
C LYS A 189 -5.82 23.02 -8.32
N VAL A 190 -6.63 22.12 -7.73
CA VAL A 190 -6.32 21.47 -6.45
C VAL A 190 -5.07 20.60 -6.57
N LEU A 191 -4.90 19.84 -7.66
CA LEU A 191 -3.68 19.06 -7.91
C LEU A 191 -2.43 19.96 -7.94
N GLY A 192 -2.50 21.13 -8.60
CA GLY A 192 -1.41 22.10 -8.61
C GLY A 192 -1.07 22.61 -7.21
N GLU A 193 -2.08 22.96 -6.41
CA GLU A 193 -1.93 23.44 -5.03
C GLU A 193 -1.44 22.34 -4.06
N MET A 194 -1.79 21.08 -4.35
CA MET A 194 -1.26 19.89 -3.69
C MET A 194 0.20 19.60 -4.06
N ASN A 195 0.80 20.34 -4.99
CA ASN A 195 2.11 20.09 -5.59
C ASN A 195 2.19 18.70 -6.24
N ARG A 196 1.13 18.33 -7.01
CA ARG A 196 1.12 17.09 -7.79
C ARG A 196 1.70 17.32 -9.18
N HIS A 197 2.53 16.40 -9.64
CA HIS A 197 3.27 16.52 -10.89
C HIS A 197 2.52 15.86 -12.07
N TYR A 198 1.20 15.88 -12.05
CA TYR A 198 0.31 15.40 -13.12
C TYR A 198 -1.00 16.18 -13.10
N ARG A 199 -1.75 16.07 -14.17
CA ARG A 199 -3.07 16.66 -14.37
C ARG A 199 -4.15 15.56 -14.44
N ALA A 200 -5.39 15.94 -14.22
CA ALA A 200 -6.54 15.02 -14.26
C ALA A 200 -6.72 14.35 -15.63
N ASP A 201 -6.47 15.08 -16.73
CA ASP A 201 -6.49 14.55 -18.09
C ASP A 201 -5.41 13.50 -18.35
N GLN A 202 -4.18 13.71 -17.85
CA GLN A 202 -3.09 12.74 -17.94
C GLN A 202 -3.40 11.48 -17.10
N TYR A 203 -4.02 11.66 -15.94
CA TYR A 203 -4.47 10.54 -15.11
C TYR A 203 -5.54 9.71 -15.83
N ARG A 204 -6.55 10.36 -16.44
CA ARG A 204 -7.59 9.70 -17.24
C ARG A 204 -6.98 8.89 -18.39
N GLU A 205 -6.03 9.48 -19.12
CA GLU A 205 -5.34 8.79 -20.20
C GLU A 205 -4.58 7.55 -19.72
N LEU A 206 -3.85 7.65 -18.62
CA LEU A 206 -3.14 6.51 -18.01
C LEU A 206 -4.10 5.37 -17.68
N ILE A 207 -5.23 5.66 -17.01
CA ILE A 207 -6.22 4.63 -16.67
C ILE A 207 -6.82 3.98 -17.92
N THR A 208 -7.03 4.78 -18.97
CA THR A 208 -7.51 4.29 -20.27
C THR A 208 -6.50 3.33 -20.90
N GLN A 209 -5.22 3.69 -20.92
CA GLN A 209 -4.14 2.83 -21.46
C GLN A 209 -4.02 1.51 -20.69
N ILE A 210 -4.09 1.55 -19.33
CA ILE A 210 -4.07 0.33 -18.52
C ILE A 210 -5.24 -0.59 -18.90
N ARG A 211 -6.45 -0.06 -19.05
CA ARG A 211 -7.64 -0.84 -19.40
C ARG A 211 -7.64 -1.39 -20.82
N GLN A 212 -6.95 -0.73 -21.74
CA GLN A 212 -6.79 -1.25 -23.11
C GLN A 212 -5.95 -2.53 -23.13
N VAL A 213 -4.94 -2.65 -22.28
CA VAL A 213 -4.07 -3.82 -22.22
C VAL A 213 -4.54 -4.87 -21.21
N ALA A 214 -5.22 -4.45 -20.16
CA ALA A 214 -5.74 -5.31 -19.08
C ALA A 214 -7.15 -4.86 -18.66
N PRO A 215 -8.22 -5.25 -19.41
CA PRO A 215 -9.59 -4.78 -19.19
C PRO A 215 -10.18 -5.15 -17.81
N ASP A 216 -9.68 -6.21 -17.20
CA ASP A 216 -10.10 -6.71 -15.88
C ASP A 216 -9.21 -6.19 -14.73
N CYS A 217 -8.22 -5.35 -15.03
CA CYS A 217 -7.31 -4.81 -14.03
C CYS A 217 -8.08 -4.02 -12.96
N ALA A 218 -7.86 -4.37 -11.70
CA ALA A 218 -8.38 -3.63 -10.56
C ALA A 218 -7.55 -2.37 -10.34
N ILE A 219 -8.16 -1.21 -10.48
CA ILE A 219 -7.53 0.06 -10.18
C ILE A 219 -8.14 0.62 -8.90
N HIS A 220 -7.32 0.74 -7.88
CA HIS A 220 -7.63 1.44 -6.63
C HIS A 220 -7.01 2.83 -6.63
N SER A 221 -7.62 3.76 -5.89
CA SER A 221 -7.13 5.13 -5.83
C SER A 221 -7.29 5.70 -4.42
N ASP A 222 -6.51 6.75 -4.13
CA ASP A 222 -6.68 7.61 -2.96
C ASP A 222 -7.27 8.95 -3.40
N ILE A 223 -8.21 9.49 -2.63
CA ILE A 223 -8.78 10.83 -2.84
C ILE A 223 -8.84 11.55 -1.50
N ILE A 224 -8.33 12.79 -1.49
CA ILE A 224 -8.42 13.70 -0.35
C ILE A 224 -9.55 14.67 -0.58
N VAL A 225 -10.57 14.62 0.29
CA VAL A 225 -11.73 15.50 0.26
C VAL A 225 -11.48 16.70 1.14
N GLY A 226 -11.80 17.88 0.63
CA GLY A 226 -11.76 19.11 1.40
C GLY A 226 -10.36 19.64 1.62
N TYR A 227 -9.51 19.58 0.60
CA TYR A 227 -8.29 20.39 0.60
C TYR A 227 -8.68 21.86 0.82
N PRO A 228 -7.96 22.65 1.63
CA PRO A 228 -8.46 23.94 2.17
C PRO A 228 -8.95 24.96 1.14
N THR A 229 -8.44 24.90 -0.08
CA THR A 229 -8.80 25.80 -1.19
C THR A 229 -9.79 25.18 -2.18
N GLU A 230 -10.23 23.94 -1.92
CA GLU A 230 -11.17 23.21 -2.77
C GLU A 230 -12.55 23.89 -2.74
N THR A 231 -12.97 24.43 -3.88
CA THR A 231 -14.33 24.95 -4.08
C THR A 231 -15.33 23.83 -4.32
N GLU A 232 -16.62 24.17 -4.45
CA GLU A 232 -17.62 23.17 -4.83
C GLU A 232 -17.40 22.69 -6.27
N ASP A 233 -17.06 23.58 -7.19
CA ASP A 233 -16.75 23.22 -8.57
C ASP A 233 -15.55 22.29 -8.65
N ASP A 234 -14.47 22.52 -7.88
CA ASP A 234 -13.31 21.64 -7.79
C ASP A 234 -13.70 20.24 -7.26
N PHE A 235 -14.63 20.18 -6.31
CA PHE A 235 -15.12 18.92 -5.80
C PHE A 235 -15.99 18.18 -6.82
N GLU A 236 -16.86 18.90 -7.57
CA GLU A 236 -17.66 18.31 -8.65
C GLU A 236 -16.79 17.74 -9.77
N GLU A 237 -15.66 18.40 -10.13
CA GLU A 237 -14.67 17.85 -11.06
C GLU A 237 -14.10 16.52 -10.53
N THR A 238 -13.80 16.45 -9.23
CA THR A 238 -13.29 15.22 -8.58
C THR A 238 -14.34 14.12 -8.59
N LEU A 239 -15.58 14.43 -8.25
CA LEU A 239 -16.68 13.49 -8.22
C LEU A 239 -16.99 12.93 -9.62
N ALA A 240 -17.02 13.80 -10.63
CA ALA A 240 -17.26 13.44 -12.02
C ALA A 240 -16.15 12.52 -12.57
N LEU A 241 -14.88 12.85 -12.31
CA LEU A 241 -13.76 12.03 -12.75
C LEU A 241 -13.73 10.67 -12.04
N ALA A 242 -14.02 10.63 -10.73
CA ALA A 242 -14.12 9.39 -9.99
C ALA A 242 -15.25 8.50 -10.52
N ASP A 243 -16.40 9.09 -10.89
CA ASP A 243 -17.54 8.38 -11.47
C ASP A 243 -17.22 7.84 -12.87
N GLU A 244 -16.57 8.63 -13.71
CA GLU A 244 -16.13 8.25 -15.06
C GLU A 244 -15.14 7.07 -15.01
N LEU A 245 -14.17 7.12 -14.10
CA LEU A 245 -13.07 6.16 -14.05
C LEU A 245 -13.43 4.84 -13.37
N MET A 246 -14.56 4.71 -12.71
CA MET A 246 -15.10 3.44 -12.19
C MET A 246 -14.03 2.59 -11.46
N PHE A 247 -13.44 3.13 -10.41
CA PHE A 247 -12.41 2.44 -9.63
C PHE A 247 -12.93 1.15 -8.98
N ALA A 248 -12.07 0.13 -8.90
CA ALA A 248 -12.36 -1.10 -8.15
C ALA A 248 -12.45 -0.87 -6.63
N GLY A 249 -11.87 0.23 -6.16
CA GLY A 249 -11.98 0.72 -4.80
C GLY A 249 -11.32 2.09 -4.63
N MET A 250 -11.78 2.86 -3.66
CA MET A 250 -11.21 4.16 -3.33
C MET A 250 -10.99 4.26 -1.82
N HIS A 251 -9.81 4.69 -1.42
CA HIS A 251 -9.56 5.13 -0.05
C HIS A 251 -9.80 6.64 0.00
N LEU A 252 -10.79 7.02 0.79
CA LEU A 252 -11.20 8.41 0.93
C LEU A 252 -10.66 8.97 2.22
N PHE A 253 -10.01 10.12 2.13
CA PHE A 253 -9.45 10.83 3.26
C PHE A 253 -10.06 12.22 3.36
N LYS A 254 -10.52 12.62 4.53
CA LYS A 254 -10.76 14.03 4.81
C LYS A 254 -9.42 14.72 5.00
N PHE A 255 -9.25 15.90 4.42
CA PHE A 255 -8.04 16.68 4.66
C PHE A 255 -7.79 16.83 6.17
N SER A 256 -6.56 16.65 6.56
CA SER A 256 -6.11 16.85 7.95
C SER A 256 -4.81 17.63 7.94
N SER A 257 -4.85 18.82 8.50
CA SER A 257 -3.66 19.68 8.68
C SER A 257 -2.54 18.92 9.38
N ARG A 258 -1.33 19.05 8.86
CA ARG A 258 -0.12 18.47 9.44
C ARG A 258 0.91 19.59 9.69
N PRO A 259 1.45 19.70 10.91
CA PRO A 259 2.55 20.64 11.17
C PRO A 259 3.71 20.42 10.19
N GLN A 260 4.44 21.47 9.88
CA GLN A 260 5.60 21.46 8.98
C GLN A 260 5.28 21.16 7.51
N THR A 261 4.02 21.07 7.10
CA THR A 261 3.62 20.97 5.70
C THR A 261 3.10 22.31 5.18
N ALA A 262 3.23 22.56 3.87
CA ALA A 262 2.76 23.82 3.29
C ALA A 262 1.26 24.03 3.48
N ALA A 263 0.45 22.99 3.32
CA ALA A 263 -0.99 23.04 3.56
C ALA A 263 -1.37 23.06 5.05
N GLY A 264 -0.40 22.80 5.94
CA GLY A 264 -0.63 22.78 7.40
C GLY A 264 -1.03 24.11 8.00
N SER A 265 -0.68 25.23 7.36
CA SER A 265 -1.03 26.60 7.77
C SER A 265 -2.33 27.10 7.17
N LEU A 266 -2.93 26.38 6.23
CA LEU A 266 -4.18 26.79 5.57
C LEU A 266 -5.38 26.53 6.49
N THR A 267 -6.40 27.37 6.37
CA THR A 267 -7.65 27.21 7.13
C THR A 267 -8.47 26.06 6.56
N PRO A 268 -8.73 24.99 7.32
CA PRO A 268 -9.56 23.87 6.85
C PRO A 268 -10.99 24.30 6.49
N LEU A 269 -11.62 23.57 5.60
CA LEU A 269 -13.05 23.73 5.33
C LEU A 269 -13.88 23.36 6.57
N ARG A 270 -15.12 23.86 6.63
CA ARG A 270 -16.04 23.53 7.71
C ARG A 270 -16.32 22.02 7.74
N PRO A 271 -16.44 21.41 8.93
CA PRO A 271 -16.69 19.98 9.07
C PRO A 271 -17.91 19.48 8.30
N GLU A 272 -18.99 20.29 8.26
CA GLU A 272 -20.24 19.93 7.57
C GLU A 272 -20.03 19.76 6.06
N VAL A 273 -19.21 20.64 5.44
CA VAL A 273 -18.83 20.54 4.02
C VAL A 273 -17.99 19.29 3.76
N LEU A 274 -17.02 19.02 4.65
CA LEU A 274 -16.21 17.82 4.56
C LEU A 274 -17.04 16.53 4.66
N ASP A 275 -18.01 16.51 5.59
CA ASP A 275 -18.87 15.35 5.82
C ASP A 275 -19.80 15.11 4.63
N GLU A 276 -20.38 16.16 4.08
CA GLU A 276 -21.27 16.10 2.90
C GLU A 276 -20.50 15.59 1.67
N ARG A 277 -19.37 16.22 1.33
CA ARG A 277 -18.54 15.81 0.18
C ARG A 277 -18.02 14.38 0.33
N PHE A 278 -17.56 14.03 1.53
CA PHE A 278 -17.10 12.67 1.83
C PHE A 278 -18.20 11.64 1.62
N ALA A 279 -19.43 11.92 2.09
CA ALA A 279 -20.57 11.01 1.93
C ALA A 279 -20.92 10.80 0.44
N ARG A 280 -20.94 11.87 -0.36
CA ARG A 280 -21.22 11.80 -1.82
C ARG A 280 -20.19 10.92 -2.54
N LEU A 281 -18.90 11.15 -2.29
CA LEU A 281 -17.85 10.37 -2.92
C LEU A 281 -17.83 8.91 -2.41
N GLN A 282 -18.20 8.67 -1.15
CA GLN A 282 -18.32 7.33 -0.58
C GLN A 282 -19.40 6.50 -1.28
N GLU A 283 -20.54 7.11 -1.65
CA GLU A 283 -21.59 6.41 -2.41
C GLU A 283 -21.10 6.01 -3.82
N VAL A 284 -20.35 6.88 -4.49
CA VAL A 284 -19.71 6.54 -5.78
C VAL A 284 -18.73 5.39 -5.58
N SER A 285 -17.87 5.45 -4.56
CA SER A 285 -16.91 4.41 -4.24
C SER A 285 -17.57 3.04 -4.02
N LYS A 286 -18.60 2.98 -3.19
CA LYS A 286 -19.33 1.73 -2.89
C LYS A 286 -19.99 1.15 -4.14
N ARG A 287 -20.64 2.00 -4.95
CA ARG A 287 -21.31 1.61 -6.20
C ARG A 287 -20.31 0.97 -7.17
N HIS A 288 -19.18 1.64 -7.40
CA HIS A 288 -18.17 1.13 -8.34
C HIS A 288 -17.47 -0.13 -7.85
N ALA A 289 -17.11 -0.21 -6.58
CA ALA A 289 -16.50 -1.40 -6.00
C ALA A 289 -17.43 -2.63 -6.15
N ARG A 290 -18.75 -2.45 -5.94
CA ARG A 290 -19.75 -3.48 -6.17
C ARG A 290 -19.82 -3.88 -7.64
N THR A 291 -19.97 -2.91 -8.55
CA THR A 291 -20.06 -3.14 -9.99
C THR A 291 -18.81 -3.86 -10.52
N TYR A 292 -17.62 -3.43 -10.10
CA TYR A 292 -16.37 -4.09 -10.49
C TYR A 292 -16.36 -5.55 -10.01
N ARG A 293 -16.69 -5.78 -8.74
CA ARG A 293 -16.72 -7.12 -8.16
C ARG A 293 -17.72 -8.05 -8.88
N GLU A 294 -18.94 -7.59 -9.09
CA GLU A 294 -19.99 -8.34 -9.78
C GLU A 294 -19.58 -8.68 -11.22
N LYS A 295 -19.08 -7.69 -11.97
CA LYS A 295 -18.57 -7.89 -13.34
C LYS A 295 -17.46 -8.94 -13.38
N ARG A 296 -16.49 -8.86 -12.43
CA ARG A 296 -15.35 -9.77 -12.43
C ARG A 296 -15.71 -11.18 -11.98
N LEU A 297 -16.65 -11.33 -11.06
CA LEU A 297 -17.14 -12.64 -10.61
C LEU A 297 -17.98 -13.33 -11.69
N SER A 298 -18.79 -12.59 -12.44
CA SER A 298 -19.60 -13.13 -13.54
C SER A 298 -18.81 -13.38 -14.83
N ALA A 299 -17.54 -12.97 -14.91
CA ALA A 299 -16.72 -13.17 -16.08
C ALA A 299 -16.39 -14.65 -16.31
N GLN A 300 -16.27 -15.07 -17.60
CA GLN A 300 -15.90 -16.44 -17.94
C GLN A 300 -14.51 -16.85 -17.46
N LYS A 301 -13.56 -15.90 -17.39
CA LYS A 301 -12.20 -16.12 -16.88
C LYS A 301 -12.26 -16.37 -15.38
N PRO A 302 -11.81 -17.55 -14.86
CA PRO A 302 -11.80 -17.82 -13.45
C PRO A 302 -10.89 -16.84 -12.69
N LEU A 303 -11.14 -16.70 -11.38
CA LEU A 303 -10.19 -16.05 -10.49
C LEU A 303 -9.11 -17.04 -10.06
N GLU A 304 -7.86 -16.66 -10.19
CA GLU A 304 -6.75 -17.36 -9.56
C GLU A 304 -6.60 -16.84 -8.12
N LEU A 305 -6.98 -17.66 -7.14
CA LEU A 305 -6.98 -17.29 -5.72
C LEU A 305 -5.75 -17.86 -5.01
N LEU A 306 -5.06 -17.03 -4.23
CA LEU A 306 -4.06 -17.45 -3.26
C LEU A 306 -4.71 -17.60 -1.88
N VAL A 307 -4.64 -18.78 -1.28
CA VAL A 307 -5.12 -19.04 0.08
C VAL A 307 -4.20 -18.38 1.09
N GLU A 308 -4.70 -17.36 1.79
CA GLU A 308 -3.91 -16.55 2.73
C GLU A 308 -4.04 -17.00 4.19
N SER A 309 -5.21 -17.49 4.55
CA SER A 309 -5.43 -17.96 5.91
C SER A 309 -6.57 -18.97 6.01
N ILE A 310 -6.41 -19.89 6.97
CA ILE A 310 -7.45 -20.83 7.38
C ILE A 310 -7.62 -20.62 8.89
N LYS A 311 -8.80 -20.17 9.31
CA LYS A 311 -9.12 -19.90 10.72
C LYS A 311 -10.46 -20.52 11.07
N ALA A 312 -10.47 -21.32 12.16
CA ALA A 312 -11.65 -22.06 12.59
C ALA A 312 -12.29 -22.80 11.40
N ASN A 313 -13.46 -22.35 10.93
CA ASN A 313 -14.20 -22.97 9.83
C ASN A 313 -14.18 -22.13 8.55
N SER A 314 -13.27 -21.16 8.39
CA SER A 314 -13.24 -20.25 7.25
C SER A 314 -11.88 -20.23 6.57
N VAL A 315 -11.89 -20.42 5.26
CA VAL A 315 -10.77 -20.19 4.36
C VAL A 315 -10.91 -18.81 3.76
N VAL A 316 -9.80 -18.06 3.69
CA VAL A 316 -9.75 -16.74 3.07
C VAL A 316 -8.66 -16.75 2.01
N ALA A 317 -9.02 -16.33 0.79
CA ALA A 317 -8.10 -16.24 -0.33
C ALA A 317 -8.30 -14.93 -1.11
N THR A 318 -7.27 -14.50 -1.83
CA THR A 318 -7.25 -13.25 -2.58
C THR A 318 -6.82 -13.49 -4.02
N SER A 319 -7.54 -12.91 -4.97
CA SER A 319 -7.23 -13.03 -6.40
C SER A 319 -6.08 -12.10 -6.83
N ARG A 320 -5.60 -12.30 -8.07
CA ARG A 320 -4.63 -11.40 -8.72
C ARG A 320 -5.14 -9.96 -8.78
N GLU A 321 -6.45 -9.79 -9.01
CA GLU A 321 -7.15 -8.50 -9.06
C GLU A 321 -7.53 -7.97 -7.66
N HIS A 322 -7.01 -8.58 -6.58
CA HIS A 322 -7.25 -8.21 -5.20
C HIS A 322 -8.71 -8.40 -4.71
N ILE A 323 -9.47 -9.28 -5.36
CA ILE A 323 -10.80 -9.67 -4.87
C ILE A 323 -10.63 -10.73 -3.77
N ARG A 324 -11.17 -10.44 -2.60
CA ARG A 324 -11.15 -11.36 -1.47
C ARG A 324 -12.38 -12.26 -1.50
N ILE A 325 -12.15 -13.57 -1.44
CA ILE A 325 -13.17 -14.61 -1.39
C ILE A 325 -12.99 -15.41 -0.09
N SER A 326 -14.08 -15.85 0.50
CA SER A 326 -14.06 -16.75 1.66
C SER A 326 -15.09 -17.85 1.49
N TRP A 327 -14.75 -19.05 1.98
CA TRP A 327 -15.62 -20.23 2.00
C TRP A 327 -15.39 -21.06 3.26
N GLU A 328 -16.25 -22.04 3.52
CA GLU A 328 -16.11 -22.92 4.68
C GLU A 328 -15.04 -23.98 4.44
N VAL A 329 -14.34 -24.38 5.50
CA VAL A 329 -13.40 -25.51 5.46
C VAL A 329 -14.17 -26.78 5.10
N GLY A 330 -13.65 -27.53 4.11
CA GLY A 330 -14.32 -28.76 3.62
C GLY A 330 -15.39 -28.51 2.56
N ASP A 331 -15.49 -27.29 2.00
CA ASP A 331 -16.32 -27.03 0.82
C ASP A 331 -15.96 -28.05 -0.26
N PRO A 332 -16.95 -28.78 -0.84
CA PRO A 332 -16.70 -29.82 -1.86
C PRO A 332 -15.96 -29.32 -3.10
N ALA A 333 -15.98 -28.01 -3.37
CA ALA A 333 -15.20 -27.42 -4.47
C ALA A 333 -13.72 -27.28 -4.12
N PHE A 334 -13.38 -27.22 -2.83
CA PHE A 334 -12.02 -26.99 -2.33
C PHE A 334 -11.74 -27.92 -1.12
N PRO A 335 -11.74 -29.23 -1.30
CA PRO A 335 -11.83 -30.19 -0.20
C PRO A 335 -10.57 -30.22 0.70
N ASN A 336 -9.39 -29.89 0.18
CA ASN A 336 -8.12 -30.04 0.88
C ASN A 336 -7.16 -28.89 0.57
N VAL A 337 -7.53 -27.66 0.95
CA VAL A 337 -6.67 -26.50 0.73
C VAL A 337 -5.79 -26.20 1.93
N ALA A 338 -4.58 -25.75 1.67
CA ALA A 338 -3.63 -25.26 2.66
C ALA A 338 -3.27 -23.78 2.40
N VAL A 339 -2.74 -23.11 3.42
CA VAL A 339 -2.20 -21.75 3.27
C VAL A 339 -1.04 -21.79 2.26
N GLY A 340 -1.08 -20.91 1.27
CA GLY A 340 -0.12 -20.88 0.16
C GLY A 340 -0.59 -21.62 -1.11
N ASP A 341 -1.69 -22.36 -1.04
CA ASP A 341 -2.24 -22.97 -2.25
C ASP A 341 -2.82 -21.92 -3.20
N ILE A 342 -2.70 -22.22 -4.48
CA ILE A 342 -3.31 -21.44 -5.56
C ILE A 342 -4.41 -22.28 -6.16
N VAL A 343 -5.63 -21.73 -6.17
CA VAL A 343 -6.83 -22.42 -6.65
C VAL A 343 -7.59 -21.56 -7.67
N GLU A 344 -8.23 -22.21 -8.62
CA GLU A 344 -9.17 -21.54 -9.53
C GLU A 344 -10.55 -21.45 -8.90
N TYR A 345 -11.15 -20.25 -8.96
CA TYR A 345 -12.49 -19.98 -8.47
C TYR A 345 -13.37 -19.45 -9.58
N ARG A 346 -14.58 -20.04 -9.69
CA ARG A 346 -15.69 -19.53 -10.51
C ARG A 346 -16.88 -19.35 -9.59
N GLU A 347 -17.56 -18.23 -9.73
CA GLU A 347 -18.84 -18.07 -9.04
C GLU A 347 -19.80 -19.13 -9.58
N ARG A 348 -20.34 -19.95 -8.68
CA ARG A 348 -21.36 -20.94 -9.06
C ARG A 348 -22.64 -20.17 -9.30
N GLU A 349 -23.30 -20.43 -10.44
CA GLU A 349 -24.69 -20.05 -10.58
C GLU A 349 -25.44 -20.58 -9.36
N ARG A 350 -26.05 -19.68 -8.62
CA ARG A 350 -26.96 -20.08 -7.54
C ARG A 350 -28.17 -20.69 -8.25
N LEU A 351 -28.22 -22.02 -8.30
CA LEU A 351 -29.41 -22.79 -8.71
C LEU A 351 -30.56 -22.49 -7.74
#